data_ff818f846c68a6ebde4d7d69f0948704
#
_entry.id   ff818f846c68a6ebde4d7d69f0948704
#
_cell.length_a   1.000
_cell.length_b   1.000
_cell.length_c   1.000
_cell.angle_alpha   90.00
_cell.angle_beta   90.00
_cell.angle_gamma   90.00
#
_symmetry.space_group_name_H-M   'P 1'
#
loop_
_entity.id
_entity.type
_entity.pdbx_description
1 polymer ?
#
loop_
_entity_poly.entity_id
_entity_poly.type
_entity_poly.pdbx_seq_one_letter_code
_entity_poly.pdbx_strand_id
1 'polypeptide(L)'
;MYLHRISILNFKNISEASVEFSPKLNCFFGKNGQGKTNLLDAIYLLSFCKSHHLAIDSQAINHQADFYMVQGNYLIDNKEREFYCGVKRRGRKVFKHDKKAYEKLSEHIGQIPLVMISPADEALIREGSEERRRFMDMAISQYDNTYMQALVAYNNALQQRNAMLKDESRSYPDDMYEVYEYQMARHASDIYRKRKEFIEAFTPVFNRFHQEISNSREKVSLSYSSHLEKGDLATLMAEVRERDKILGYSTRGIHKDDIDILLDDYALKRIGSQGQNKTCLIAMKLAQADFLRQQSHHAPILLLDDLFDKLDENRVESIIKLVLQPRFGQIFITDTQYSHLQDILEAAAALTPLEAGSEHRLFYVENGQVASAAQSSADASGALAATPDTERMVDA
;
A
#
# COMPACT_ATOMS: atom_id res chain seq x y z
N MET A 1 -13.06 -13.15 -3.58
CA MET A 1 -13.21 -12.09 -2.55
C MET A 1 -13.30 -10.73 -3.21
N TYR A 2 -14.22 -9.86 -2.78
CA TYR A 2 -14.26 -8.44 -3.17
C TYR A 2 -15.01 -7.60 -2.12
N LEU A 3 -14.68 -6.30 -2.04
CA LEU A 3 -15.42 -5.32 -1.25
C LEU A 3 -16.71 -4.96 -1.99
N HIS A 4 -17.86 -5.34 -1.43
CA HIS A 4 -19.16 -5.06 -2.03
C HIS A 4 -19.63 -3.64 -1.71
N ARG A 5 -19.47 -3.20 -0.45
CA ARG A 5 -19.91 -1.87 0.03
C ARG A 5 -18.96 -1.31 1.06
N ILE A 6 -18.73 0.00 1.01
CA ILE A 6 -18.05 0.74 2.07
C ILE A 6 -18.96 1.82 2.64
N SER A 7 -18.93 1.99 3.95
CA SER A 7 -19.57 3.11 4.67
C SER A 7 -18.51 3.87 5.45
N ILE A 8 -18.45 5.16 5.27
CA ILE A 8 -17.45 6.06 5.85
C ILE A 8 -18.15 7.19 6.57
N LEU A 9 -17.69 7.52 7.77
CA LEU A 9 -18.17 8.66 8.54
C LEU A 9 -16.98 9.41 9.13
N ASN A 10 -16.88 10.71 8.85
CA ASN A 10 -15.88 11.63 9.39
C ASN A 10 -14.41 11.22 9.18
N PHE A 11 -14.10 10.57 8.04
CA PHE A 11 -12.73 10.15 7.72
C PHE A 11 -12.06 11.16 6.78
N LYS A 12 -11.05 11.86 7.27
CA LYS A 12 -10.35 12.93 6.56
C LYS A 12 -11.33 14.00 6.05
N ASN A 13 -11.40 14.25 4.73
CA ASN A 13 -12.36 15.19 4.13
C ASN A 13 -13.72 14.56 3.81
N ILE A 14 -13.89 13.26 4.01
CA ILE A 14 -15.16 12.56 3.78
C ILE A 14 -16.00 12.67 5.06
N SER A 15 -17.05 13.48 5.02
CA SER A 15 -17.98 13.61 6.16
C SER A 15 -18.87 12.39 6.28
N GLU A 16 -19.48 11.96 5.16
CA GLU A 16 -20.29 10.76 5.06
C GLU A 16 -20.24 10.23 3.62
N ALA A 17 -20.07 8.94 3.47
CA ALA A 17 -20.18 8.26 2.18
C ALA A 17 -20.66 6.82 2.37
N SER A 18 -21.51 6.35 1.46
CA SER A 18 -21.91 4.95 1.35
C SER A 18 -21.89 4.55 -0.11
N VAL A 19 -20.98 3.65 -0.49
CA VAL A 19 -20.68 3.33 -1.89
C VAL A 19 -20.69 1.83 -2.09
N GLU A 20 -21.42 1.37 -3.11
CA GLU A 20 -21.39 -0.02 -3.57
C GLU A 20 -20.50 -0.15 -4.80
N PHE A 21 -19.71 -1.22 -4.85
CA PHE A 21 -18.67 -1.43 -5.82
C PHE A 21 -18.95 -2.60 -6.77
N SER A 22 -18.39 -2.51 -7.97
CA SER A 22 -18.25 -3.63 -8.88
C SER A 22 -17.28 -4.67 -8.34
N PRO A 23 -17.51 -5.96 -8.56
CA PRO A 23 -16.56 -7.00 -8.16
C PRO A 23 -15.22 -6.94 -8.92
N LYS A 24 -15.12 -6.20 -10.03
CA LYS A 24 -13.90 -6.15 -10.84
C LYS A 24 -13.27 -4.76 -10.89
N LEU A 25 -13.88 -3.79 -11.55
CA LEU A 25 -13.26 -2.48 -11.81
C LEU A 25 -14.12 -1.34 -11.29
N ASN A 26 -13.52 -0.45 -10.51
CA ASN A 26 -14.13 0.74 -9.94
C ASN A 26 -13.20 1.94 -10.19
N CYS A 27 -13.68 2.90 -10.95
CA CYS A 27 -12.94 4.09 -11.36
C CYS A 27 -13.48 5.34 -10.64
N PHE A 28 -12.58 6.20 -10.16
CA PHE A 28 -12.94 7.44 -9.49
C PHE A 28 -12.29 8.62 -10.19
N PHE A 29 -13.08 9.55 -10.66
CA PHE A 29 -12.58 10.78 -11.25
C PHE A 29 -13.00 12.01 -10.45
N GLY A 30 -12.24 13.08 -10.61
CA GLY A 30 -12.47 14.37 -9.93
C GLY A 30 -11.19 15.16 -9.83
N LYS A 31 -11.29 16.45 -9.53
CA LYS A 31 -10.12 17.33 -9.38
C LYS A 31 -9.21 16.88 -8.23
N ASN A 32 -7.98 17.38 -8.21
CA ASN A 32 -7.08 17.12 -7.07
C ASN A 32 -7.64 17.71 -5.78
N GLY A 33 -7.39 17.01 -4.65
CA GLY A 33 -7.88 17.42 -3.33
C GLY A 33 -9.34 17.07 -3.01
N GLN A 34 -10.10 16.50 -3.95
CA GLN A 34 -11.53 16.21 -3.76
C GLN A 34 -11.82 15.00 -2.86
N GLY A 35 -10.83 14.14 -2.58
CA GLY A 35 -10.99 13.01 -1.67
C GLY A 35 -10.83 11.63 -2.32
N LYS A 36 -10.44 11.53 -3.59
CA LYS A 36 -10.18 10.25 -4.28
C LYS A 36 -9.20 9.37 -3.50
N THR A 37 -8.01 9.88 -3.22
CA THR A 37 -6.98 9.21 -2.41
C THR A 37 -7.49 8.85 -1.00
N ASN A 38 -8.34 9.70 -0.40
CA ASN A 38 -8.89 9.44 0.94
C ASN A 38 -9.88 8.27 0.94
N LEU A 39 -10.62 8.06 -0.15
CA LEU A 39 -11.46 6.89 -0.32
C LEU A 39 -10.63 5.62 -0.44
N LEU A 40 -9.55 5.63 -1.27
CA LEU A 40 -8.63 4.51 -1.36
C LEU A 40 -7.96 4.22 0.00
N ASP A 41 -7.59 5.26 0.75
CA ASP A 41 -6.99 5.10 2.07
C ASP A 41 -7.98 4.50 3.10
N ALA A 42 -9.28 4.76 2.97
CA ALA A 42 -10.30 4.10 3.77
C ALA A 42 -10.38 2.59 3.46
N ILE A 43 -10.25 2.18 2.19
CA ILE A 43 -10.18 0.77 1.80
C ILE A 43 -8.88 0.14 2.32
N TYR A 44 -7.75 0.84 2.19
CA TYR A 44 -6.45 0.41 2.71
C TYR A 44 -6.49 0.21 4.24
N LEU A 45 -7.12 1.12 4.98
CA LEU A 45 -7.30 1.04 6.43
C LEU A 45 -8.01 -0.27 6.84
N LEU A 46 -9.00 -0.71 6.08
CA LEU A 46 -9.72 -1.96 6.34
C LEU A 46 -8.86 -3.21 6.13
N SER A 47 -7.80 -3.15 5.33
CA SER A 47 -6.85 -4.25 5.13
C SER A 47 -5.69 -4.24 6.14
N PHE A 48 -5.10 -3.06 6.37
CA PHE A 48 -3.87 -2.93 7.16
C PHE A 48 -4.07 -2.38 8.57
N CYS A 49 -5.29 -2.15 8.99
CA CYS A 49 -5.63 -1.54 10.29
C CYS A 49 -4.96 -0.17 10.52
N LYS A 50 -4.46 0.50 9.50
CA LYS A 50 -3.81 1.82 9.57
C LYS A 50 -3.96 2.58 8.26
N SER A 51 -3.90 3.91 8.30
CA SER A 51 -3.81 4.72 7.10
C SER A 51 -2.50 4.46 6.35
N HIS A 52 -2.53 4.56 5.01
CA HIS A 52 -1.33 4.52 4.18
C HIS A 52 -0.48 5.79 4.35
N HIS A 53 -1.15 6.93 4.50
CA HIS A 53 -0.52 8.25 4.47
C HIS A 53 -0.28 8.87 5.86
N LEU A 54 -0.95 8.39 6.91
CA LEU A 54 -0.89 8.99 8.24
C LEU A 54 -0.33 8.00 9.26
N ALA A 55 0.65 8.46 10.03
CA ALA A 55 1.26 7.67 11.10
C ALA A 55 0.38 7.59 12.36
N ILE A 56 -0.47 8.59 12.60
CA ILE A 56 -1.30 8.71 13.80
C ILE A 56 -2.78 8.62 13.42
N ASP A 57 -3.47 7.61 13.93
CA ASP A 57 -4.87 7.32 13.60
C ASP A 57 -5.81 8.51 13.83
N SER A 58 -5.61 9.31 14.89
CA SER A 58 -6.47 10.46 15.21
C SER A 58 -6.34 11.62 14.22
N GLN A 59 -5.28 11.68 13.41
CA GLN A 59 -5.14 12.67 12.34
C GLN A 59 -6.08 12.41 11.17
N ALA A 60 -6.61 11.18 11.06
CA ALA A 60 -7.61 10.85 10.05
C ALA A 60 -9.04 11.28 10.45
N ILE A 61 -9.25 11.78 11.66
CA ILE A 61 -10.55 12.29 12.08
C ILE A 61 -10.81 13.64 11.38
N ASN A 62 -11.98 13.79 10.76
CA ASN A 62 -12.41 15.07 10.19
C ASN A 62 -12.30 16.20 11.23
N HIS A 63 -11.85 17.38 10.81
CA HIS A 63 -11.58 18.50 11.70
C HIS A 63 -12.80 18.94 12.52
N GLN A 64 -14.01 18.72 12.00
CA GLN A 64 -15.27 19.09 12.65
C GLN A 64 -15.87 17.97 13.51
N ALA A 65 -15.15 16.85 13.68
CA ALA A 65 -15.65 15.66 14.38
C ALA A 65 -14.70 15.19 15.49
N ASP A 66 -15.22 14.37 16.41
CA ASP A 66 -14.47 13.76 17.49
C ASP A 66 -14.09 12.28 17.23
N PHE A 67 -14.62 11.71 16.18
CA PHE A 67 -14.35 10.32 15.79
C PHE A 67 -14.51 10.14 14.30
N TYR A 68 -13.94 9.04 13.79
CA TYR A 68 -14.30 8.51 12.47
C TYR A 68 -14.71 7.05 12.56
N MET A 69 -15.43 6.60 11.53
CA MET A 69 -15.81 5.21 11.31
C MET A 69 -15.61 4.86 9.84
N VAL A 70 -15.04 3.69 9.61
CA VAL A 70 -14.97 3.04 8.29
C VAL A 70 -15.46 1.61 8.44
N GLN A 71 -16.45 1.22 7.63
CA GLN A 71 -17.02 -0.12 7.62
C GLN A 71 -17.05 -0.64 6.19
N GLY A 72 -16.58 -1.87 5.98
CA GLY A 72 -16.61 -2.56 4.69
C GLY A 72 -17.38 -3.87 4.77
N ASN A 73 -18.28 -4.08 3.81
CA ASN A 73 -18.97 -5.35 3.60
C ASN A 73 -18.29 -6.07 2.43
N TYR A 74 -17.69 -7.19 2.71
CA TYR A 74 -16.96 -8.01 1.74
C TYR A 74 -17.72 -9.28 1.43
N LEU A 75 -17.66 -9.72 0.18
CA LEU A 75 -18.06 -11.08 -0.20
C LEU A 75 -16.80 -11.96 -0.28
N ILE A 76 -16.66 -12.89 0.67
CA ILE A 76 -15.52 -13.83 0.80
C ILE A 76 -16.10 -15.24 0.77
N ASP A 77 -15.72 -16.07 -0.22
CA ASP A 77 -16.21 -17.44 -0.41
C ASP A 77 -17.76 -17.52 -0.37
N ASN A 78 -18.41 -16.60 -1.09
CA ASN A 78 -19.87 -16.44 -1.17
C ASN A 78 -20.55 -16.16 0.19
N LYS A 79 -19.80 -15.69 1.19
CA LYS A 79 -20.33 -15.27 2.49
C LYS A 79 -20.06 -13.78 2.70
N GLU A 80 -21.05 -13.07 3.17
CA GLU A 80 -20.87 -11.69 3.62
C GLU A 80 -20.02 -11.64 4.89
N ARG A 81 -19.04 -10.74 4.90
CA ARG A 81 -18.17 -10.45 6.05
C ARG A 81 -18.10 -8.96 6.27
N GLU A 82 -18.26 -8.55 7.50
CA GLU A 82 -18.20 -7.15 7.91
C GLU A 82 -16.89 -6.85 8.62
N PHE A 83 -16.15 -5.83 8.14
CA PHE A 83 -14.99 -5.29 8.82
C PHE A 83 -15.26 -3.84 9.19
N TYR A 84 -14.94 -3.48 10.43
CA TYR A 84 -15.22 -2.17 11.01
C TYR A 84 -13.98 -1.62 11.69
N CYS A 85 -13.68 -0.34 11.43
CA CYS A 85 -12.67 0.43 12.14
C CYS A 85 -13.29 1.71 12.68
N GLY A 86 -13.19 1.95 13.98
CA GLY A 86 -13.59 3.19 14.64
C GLY A 86 -12.49 3.77 15.51
N VAL A 87 -12.27 5.09 15.42
CA VAL A 87 -11.28 5.81 16.20
C VAL A 87 -11.91 7.06 16.79
N LYS A 88 -11.71 7.29 18.09
CA LYS A 88 -12.08 8.51 18.78
C LYS A 88 -10.83 9.36 19.08
N ARG A 89 -10.95 10.70 19.04
CA ARG A 89 -9.82 11.65 19.20
C ARG A 89 -8.97 11.42 20.46
N ARG A 90 -9.57 10.99 21.54
CA ARG A 90 -8.89 10.65 22.81
C ARG A 90 -9.20 9.24 23.28
N GLY A 91 -9.54 8.34 22.34
CA GLY A 91 -9.92 6.97 22.63
C GLY A 91 -9.00 5.95 21.99
N ARG A 92 -9.24 4.68 22.29
CA ARG A 92 -8.59 3.57 21.64
C ARG A 92 -9.25 3.26 20.31
N LYS A 93 -8.44 2.87 19.32
CA LYS A 93 -8.91 2.28 18.08
C LYS A 93 -9.63 0.97 18.35
N VAL A 94 -10.80 0.79 17.72
CA VAL A 94 -11.56 -0.44 17.74
C VAL A 94 -11.60 -1.00 16.32
N PHE A 95 -11.15 -2.23 16.15
CA PHE A 95 -11.25 -2.95 14.88
C PHE A 95 -12.04 -4.24 15.10
N LYS A 96 -13.05 -4.51 14.25
CA LYS A 96 -13.95 -5.66 14.39
C LYS A 96 -14.07 -6.43 13.09
N HIS A 97 -14.28 -7.73 13.20
CA HIS A 97 -14.70 -8.65 12.15
C HIS A 97 -15.99 -9.34 12.59
N ASP A 98 -17.04 -9.22 11.78
CA ASP A 98 -18.38 -9.75 12.09
C ASP A 98 -18.83 -9.36 13.51
N LYS A 99 -18.71 -8.07 13.84
CA LYS A 99 -19.04 -7.47 15.16
C LYS A 99 -18.13 -7.86 16.33
N LYS A 100 -17.21 -8.83 16.16
CA LYS A 100 -16.26 -9.25 17.18
C LYS A 100 -14.97 -8.44 17.09
N ALA A 101 -14.57 -7.79 18.19
CA ALA A 101 -13.32 -7.03 18.24
C ALA A 101 -12.10 -7.97 18.22
N TYR A 102 -11.05 -7.57 17.51
CA TYR A 102 -9.75 -8.23 17.57
C TYR A 102 -9.04 -7.90 18.89
N GLU A 103 -8.42 -8.88 19.49
CA GLU A 103 -7.52 -8.67 20.63
C GLU A 103 -6.18 -8.10 20.18
N LYS A 104 -5.67 -8.60 19.06
CA LYS A 104 -4.44 -8.13 18.42
C LYS A 104 -4.70 -7.84 16.95
N LEU A 105 -4.37 -6.61 16.51
CA LEU A 105 -4.54 -6.20 15.11
C LEU A 105 -3.72 -7.04 14.12
N SER A 106 -2.63 -7.68 14.59
CA SER A 106 -1.84 -8.60 13.78
C SER A 106 -2.61 -9.85 13.33
N GLU A 107 -3.71 -10.20 13.99
CA GLU A 107 -4.58 -11.32 13.59
C GLU A 107 -5.43 -10.99 12.35
N HIS A 108 -5.61 -9.69 12.07
CA HIS A 108 -6.35 -9.21 10.92
C HIS A 108 -5.49 -9.17 9.64
N ILE A 109 -4.19 -8.92 9.77
CA ILE A 109 -3.30 -8.77 8.61
C ILE A 109 -3.32 -10.05 7.76
N GLY A 110 -3.59 -9.89 6.45
CA GLY A 110 -3.72 -11.00 5.50
C GLY A 110 -5.16 -11.52 5.32
N GLN A 111 -6.14 -11.09 6.15
CA GLN A 111 -7.55 -11.45 5.93
C GLN A 111 -8.11 -10.82 4.65
N ILE A 112 -7.66 -9.62 4.32
CA ILE A 112 -8.00 -8.88 3.11
C ILE A 112 -6.69 -8.55 2.39
N PRO A 113 -6.15 -9.46 1.56
CA PRO A 113 -4.93 -9.17 0.79
C PRO A 113 -5.14 -7.94 -0.11
N LEU A 114 -4.19 -7.00 -0.04
CA LEU A 114 -4.29 -5.74 -0.75
C LEU A 114 -2.91 -5.22 -1.16
N VAL A 115 -2.83 -4.63 -2.35
CA VAL A 115 -1.66 -3.88 -2.81
C VAL A 115 -2.11 -2.50 -3.26
N MET A 116 -1.43 -1.47 -2.75
CA MET A 116 -1.62 -0.10 -3.17
C MET A 116 -0.41 0.39 -3.96
N ILE A 117 -0.68 1.11 -5.04
CA ILE A 117 0.30 1.87 -5.81
C ILE A 117 -0.12 3.33 -5.74
N SER A 118 0.75 4.17 -5.20
CA SER A 118 0.51 5.61 -5.04
C SER A 118 1.75 6.41 -5.39
N PRO A 119 1.65 7.73 -5.63
CA PRO A 119 2.81 8.58 -5.86
C PRO A 119 3.83 8.55 -4.71
N ALA A 120 3.38 8.34 -3.47
CA ALA A 120 4.26 8.25 -2.30
C ALA A 120 5.19 7.02 -2.36
N ASP A 121 4.82 5.98 -3.09
CA ASP A 121 5.62 4.76 -3.23
C ASP A 121 6.92 4.97 -4.06
N GLU A 122 7.11 6.13 -4.72
CA GLU A 122 8.39 6.47 -5.37
C GLU A 122 9.57 6.41 -4.38
N ALA A 123 9.30 6.62 -3.09
CA ALA A 123 10.25 6.47 -2.00
C ALA A 123 10.93 5.08 -1.97
N LEU A 124 10.20 4.01 -2.37
CA LEU A 124 10.73 2.64 -2.48
C LEU A 124 11.97 2.56 -3.38
N ILE A 125 11.96 3.31 -4.48
CA ILE A 125 13.06 3.32 -5.46
C ILE A 125 14.12 4.36 -5.09
N ARG A 126 13.70 5.57 -4.68
CA ARG A 126 14.59 6.74 -4.55
C ARG A 126 15.19 6.90 -3.17
N GLU A 127 14.48 6.49 -2.13
CA GLU A 127 14.89 6.75 -0.76
C GLU A 127 15.73 5.63 -0.13
N GLY A 128 15.84 5.66 1.19
CA GLY A 128 16.65 4.74 1.96
C GLY A 128 16.10 3.30 2.02
N SER A 129 16.87 2.44 2.68
CA SER A 129 16.53 1.03 2.88
C SER A 129 15.27 0.81 3.74
N GLU A 130 14.78 1.83 4.43
CA GLU A 130 13.59 1.70 5.29
C GLU A 130 12.33 1.35 4.47
N GLU A 131 12.10 2.06 3.35
CA GLU A 131 10.94 1.79 2.50
C GLU A 131 11.04 0.43 1.81
N ARG A 132 12.24 -0.02 1.43
CA ARG A 132 12.44 -1.35 0.85
C ARG A 132 12.24 -2.47 1.88
N ARG A 133 12.65 -2.28 3.14
CA ARG A 133 12.29 -3.22 4.22
C ARG A 133 10.79 -3.23 4.47
N ARG A 134 10.16 -2.05 4.53
CA ARG A 134 8.71 -1.93 4.68
C ARG A 134 7.95 -2.66 3.58
N PHE A 135 8.43 -2.58 2.33
CA PHE A 135 7.86 -3.34 1.21
C PHE A 135 7.91 -4.85 1.45
N MET A 136 9.09 -5.41 1.83
CA MET A 136 9.21 -6.83 2.15
C MET A 136 8.30 -7.23 3.31
N ASP A 137 8.34 -6.46 4.39
CA ASP A 137 7.59 -6.75 5.61
C ASP A 137 6.08 -6.74 5.36
N MET A 138 5.59 -5.77 4.59
CA MET A 138 4.18 -5.70 4.20
C MET A 138 3.77 -6.84 3.27
N ALA A 139 4.64 -7.24 2.33
CA ALA A 139 4.35 -8.35 1.44
C ALA A 139 4.28 -9.68 2.21
N ILE A 140 5.32 -10.00 2.99
CA ILE A 140 5.42 -11.28 3.71
C ILE A 140 4.35 -11.38 4.80
N SER A 141 4.10 -10.31 5.55
CA SER A 141 3.12 -10.31 6.66
C SER A 141 1.70 -10.62 6.21
N GLN A 142 1.35 -10.38 4.95
CA GLN A 142 0.01 -10.67 4.45
C GLN A 142 -0.27 -12.17 4.24
N TYR A 143 0.76 -13.02 4.12
CA TYR A 143 0.58 -14.46 3.96
C TYR A 143 1.26 -15.30 5.06
N ASP A 144 2.12 -14.69 5.87
CA ASP A 144 2.86 -15.37 6.95
C ASP A 144 2.71 -14.64 8.29
N ASN A 145 1.75 -15.10 9.09
CA ASN A 145 1.52 -14.52 10.42
C ASN A 145 2.69 -14.79 11.38
N THR A 146 3.42 -15.91 11.21
CA THR A 146 4.58 -16.21 12.08
C THR A 146 5.71 -15.22 11.84
N TYR A 147 5.90 -14.80 10.58
CA TYR A 147 6.80 -13.70 10.23
C TYR A 147 6.40 -12.39 10.91
N MET A 148 5.11 -12.03 10.80
CA MET A 148 4.58 -10.81 11.42
C MET A 148 4.81 -10.79 12.93
N GLN A 149 4.57 -11.91 13.63
CA GLN A 149 4.80 -12.03 15.06
C GLN A 149 6.30 -11.90 15.42
N ALA A 150 7.17 -12.57 14.65
CA ALA A 150 8.62 -12.46 14.84
C ALA A 150 9.11 -11.01 14.63
N LEU A 151 8.59 -10.33 13.59
CA LEU A 151 8.93 -8.94 13.30
C LEU A 151 8.51 -7.98 14.43
N VAL A 152 7.31 -8.15 14.97
CA VAL A 152 6.82 -7.37 16.12
C VAL A 152 7.69 -7.60 17.35
N ALA A 153 8.02 -8.87 17.66
CA ALA A 153 8.86 -9.21 18.80
C ALA A 153 10.29 -8.63 18.65
N TYR A 154 10.87 -8.75 17.46
CA TYR A 154 12.17 -8.17 17.15
C TYR A 154 12.17 -6.64 17.32
N ASN A 155 11.19 -5.96 16.76
CA ASN A 155 11.10 -4.49 16.82
C ASN A 155 10.88 -3.98 18.25
N ASN A 156 10.13 -4.69 19.08
CA ASN A 156 9.97 -4.36 20.50
C ASN A 156 11.31 -4.48 21.26
N ALA A 157 12.07 -5.56 21.06
CA ALA A 157 13.38 -5.73 21.66
C ALA A 157 14.38 -4.66 21.18
N LEU A 158 14.37 -4.36 19.88
CA LEU A 158 15.19 -3.28 19.30
C LEU A 158 14.86 -1.91 19.92
N GLN A 159 13.58 -1.60 20.10
CA GLN A 159 13.12 -0.36 20.71
C GLN A 159 13.63 -0.24 22.16
N GLN A 160 13.53 -1.31 22.95
CA GLN A 160 14.02 -1.33 24.34
C GLN A 160 15.54 -1.17 24.39
N ARG A 161 16.29 -1.91 23.56
CA ARG A 161 17.74 -1.76 23.46
C ARG A 161 18.14 -0.33 23.08
N ASN A 162 17.48 0.25 22.08
CA ASN A 162 17.78 1.62 21.66
C ASN A 162 17.38 2.67 22.71
N ALA A 163 16.35 2.42 23.52
CA ALA A 163 16.00 3.29 24.64
C ALA A 163 17.12 3.31 25.70
N MET A 164 17.73 2.16 26.01
CA MET A 164 18.89 2.09 26.91
C MET A 164 20.11 2.80 26.32
N LEU A 165 20.38 2.62 25.01
CA LEU A 165 21.50 3.27 24.33
C LEU A 165 21.39 4.81 24.31
N LYS A 166 20.16 5.34 24.30
CA LYS A 166 19.88 6.80 24.29
C LYS A 166 19.84 7.43 25.66
N ASP A 167 19.77 6.64 26.73
CA ASP A 167 19.67 7.14 28.10
C ASP A 167 21.06 7.52 28.64
N GLU A 168 21.46 8.74 28.43
CA GLU A 168 22.71 9.30 28.90
C GLU A 168 22.76 9.48 30.47
N SER A 169 21.61 9.39 31.14
CA SER A 169 21.50 9.56 32.59
C SER A 169 21.92 8.33 33.39
N ARG A 170 22.02 7.15 32.73
CA ARG A 170 22.34 5.87 33.37
C ARG A 170 23.34 5.07 32.56
N SER A 171 24.29 4.43 33.27
CA SER A 171 25.10 3.38 32.67
C SER A 171 24.44 2.03 32.94
N TYR A 172 24.11 1.33 31.88
CA TYR A 172 23.56 -0.02 31.97
C TYR A 172 24.68 -1.05 31.83
N PRO A 173 24.70 -2.11 32.67
CA PRO A 173 25.66 -3.19 32.53
C PRO A 173 25.39 -4.02 31.26
N ASP A 174 26.40 -4.72 30.78
CA ASP A 174 26.39 -5.44 29.52
C ASP A 174 25.33 -6.56 29.47
N ASP A 175 25.11 -7.25 30.59
CA ASP A 175 24.10 -8.31 30.73
C ASP A 175 22.69 -7.81 30.44
N MET A 176 22.36 -6.54 30.72
CA MET A 176 21.08 -5.96 30.35
C MET A 176 20.93 -5.79 28.83
N TYR A 177 21.98 -5.42 28.10
CA TYR A 177 21.98 -5.37 26.65
C TYR A 177 21.83 -6.78 26.05
N GLU A 178 22.52 -7.78 26.63
CA GLU A 178 22.49 -9.17 26.19
C GLU A 178 21.08 -9.77 26.21
N VAL A 179 20.26 -9.40 27.20
CA VAL A 179 18.86 -9.83 27.26
C VAL A 179 18.09 -9.44 25.98
N TYR A 180 18.20 -8.18 25.53
CA TYR A 180 17.52 -7.71 24.35
C TYR A 180 18.21 -8.20 23.07
N GLU A 181 19.54 -8.28 23.06
CA GLU A 181 20.31 -8.83 21.92
C GLU A 181 19.94 -10.31 21.67
N TYR A 182 19.78 -11.10 22.73
CA TYR A 182 19.31 -12.47 22.63
C TYR A 182 17.86 -12.56 22.10
N GLN A 183 16.96 -11.69 22.58
CA GLN A 183 15.59 -11.63 22.08
C GLN A 183 15.56 -11.26 20.59
N MET A 184 16.38 -10.27 20.20
CA MET A 184 16.51 -9.89 18.78
C MET A 184 17.07 -11.04 17.94
N ALA A 185 18.15 -11.70 18.39
CA ALA A 185 18.81 -12.79 17.67
C ALA A 185 17.87 -13.98 17.45
N ARG A 186 17.05 -14.32 18.46
CA ARG A 186 16.06 -15.43 18.38
C ARG A 186 15.09 -15.26 17.19
N HIS A 187 14.70 -14.04 16.85
CA HIS A 187 13.76 -13.77 15.76
C HIS A 187 14.45 -13.39 14.45
N ALA A 188 15.68 -12.85 14.53
CA ALA A 188 16.39 -12.33 13.37
C ALA A 188 16.68 -13.39 12.30
N SER A 189 17.08 -14.60 12.71
CA SER A 189 17.40 -15.70 11.80
C SER A 189 16.20 -16.12 10.95
N ASP A 190 15.01 -16.23 11.57
CA ASP A 190 13.78 -16.57 10.84
C ASP A 190 13.35 -15.44 9.90
N ILE A 191 13.44 -14.18 10.36
CA ILE A 191 13.12 -13.02 9.53
C ILE A 191 14.08 -12.94 8.33
N TYR A 192 15.37 -13.09 8.55
CA TYR A 192 16.39 -13.11 7.49
C TYR A 192 16.11 -14.21 6.46
N ARG A 193 15.89 -15.44 6.92
CA ARG A 193 15.60 -16.59 6.04
C ARG A 193 14.36 -16.31 5.18
N LYS A 194 13.26 -15.86 5.77
CA LYS A 194 12.00 -15.59 5.07
C LYS A 194 12.10 -14.42 4.09
N ARG A 195 12.85 -13.36 4.43
CA ARG A 195 13.13 -12.25 3.49
C ARG A 195 13.96 -12.73 2.30
N LYS A 196 14.98 -13.57 2.54
CA LYS A 196 15.81 -14.16 1.48
C LYS A 196 14.98 -15.05 0.55
N GLU A 197 14.21 -15.98 1.11
CA GLU A 197 13.28 -16.84 0.36
C GLU A 197 12.27 -16.02 -0.44
N PHE A 198 11.73 -14.95 0.15
CA PHE A 198 10.81 -14.04 -0.54
C PHE A 198 11.49 -13.39 -1.75
N ILE A 199 12.67 -12.78 -1.61
CA ILE A 199 13.35 -12.11 -2.72
C ILE A 199 13.75 -13.09 -3.82
N GLU A 200 14.22 -14.29 -3.48
CA GLU A 200 14.53 -15.34 -4.44
C GLU A 200 13.30 -15.75 -5.26
N ALA A 201 12.16 -15.95 -4.62
CA ALA A 201 10.91 -16.31 -5.30
C ALA A 201 10.22 -15.13 -6.00
N PHE A 202 10.37 -13.91 -5.49
CA PHE A 202 9.77 -12.70 -6.02
C PHE A 202 10.48 -12.18 -7.27
N THR A 203 11.81 -12.29 -7.34
CA THR A 203 12.61 -11.72 -8.44
C THR A 203 12.19 -12.21 -9.84
N PRO A 204 11.91 -13.49 -10.09
CA PRO A 204 11.41 -13.94 -11.39
C PRO A 204 10.05 -13.35 -11.77
N VAL A 205 9.16 -13.20 -10.79
CA VAL A 205 7.84 -12.58 -10.99
C VAL A 205 8.00 -11.10 -11.34
N PHE A 206 8.83 -10.38 -10.59
CA PHE A 206 9.16 -8.99 -10.85
C PHE A 206 9.75 -8.77 -12.24
N ASN A 207 10.74 -9.58 -12.63
CA ASN A 207 11.41 -9.46 -13.92
C ASN A 207 10.41 -9.62 -15.08
N ARG A 208 9.46 -10.55 -14.99
CA ARG A 208 8.41 -10.72 -15.99
C ARG A 208 7.57 -9.45 -16.15
N PHE A 209 7.07 -8.88 -15.05
CA PHE A 209 6.27 -7.64 -15.11
C PHE A 209 7.08 -6.45 -15.62
N HIS A 210 8.33 -6.33 -15.18
CA HIS A 210 9.22 -5.28 -15.66
C HIS A 210 9.45 -5.36 -17.16
N GLN A 211 9.74 -6.57 -17.68
CA GLN A 211 9.92 -6.79 -19.12
C GLN A 211 8.65 -6.48 -19.93
N GLU A 212 7.47 -6.88 -19.43
CA GLU A 212 6.19 -6.59 -20.09
C GLU A 212 5.92 -5.08 -20.17
N ILE A 213 6.20 -4.30 -19.10
CA ILE A 213 5.96 -2.85 -19.06
C ILE A 213 7.04 -2.07 -19.84
N SER A 214 8.32 -2.48 -19.76
CA SER A 214 9.44 -1.81 -20.43
C SER A 214 9.63 -2.24 -21.89
N ASN A 215 8.81 -3.18 -22.38
CA ASN A 215 8.99 -3.83 -23.70
C ASN A 215 10.41 -4.44 -23.86
N SER A 216 10.92 -5.08 -22.80
CA SER A 216 12.23 -5.73 -22.75
C SER A 216 13.44 -4.83 -23.08
N ARG A 217 13.30 -3.52 -22.95
CA ARG A 217 14.37 -2.56 -23.26
C ARG A 217 15.37 -2.36 -22.12
N GLU A 218 15.04 -2.83 -20.94
CA GLU A 218 15.78 -2.56 -19.71
C GLU A 218 15.98 -3.86 -18.92
N LYS A 219 17.15 -4.06 -18.35
CA LYS A 219 17.46 -5.21 -17.49
C LYS A 219 17.58 -4.73 -16.05
N VAL A 220 16.63 -5.10 -15.20
CA VAL A 220 16.65 -4.78 -13.78
C VAL A 220 16.89 -6.05 -12.98
N SER A 221 17.72 -5.97 -11.94
CA SER A 221 17.97 -7.06 -10.99
C SER A 221 17.72 -6.61 -9.55
N LEU A 222 17.32 -7.57 -8.72
CA LEU A 222 17.13 -7.39 -7.28
C LEU A 222 18.10 -8.30 -6.55
N SER A 223 18.79 -7.78 -5.53
CA SER A 223 19.56 -8.59 -4.60
C SER A 223 19.31 -8.18 -3.15
N TYR A 224 19.18 -9.16 -2.26
CA TYR A 224 18.98 -8.92 -0.85
C TYR A 224 20.31 -8.88 -0.13
N SER A 225 20.51 -7.88 0.72
CA SER A 225 21.71 -7.73 1.54
C SER A 225 21.35 -7.66 3.03
N SER A 226 22.07 -8.39 3.85
CA SER A 226 21.87 -8.45 5.30
C SER A 226 23.19 -8.63 6.04
N HIS A 227 23.24 -8.09 7.26
CA HIS A 227 24.37 -8.36 8.17
C HIS A 227 24.45 -9.84 8.57
N LEU A 228 23.33 -10.57 8.57
CA LEU A 228 23.27 -11.98 8.96
C LEU A 228 23.95 -12.93 7.95
N GLU A 229 24.36 -12.44 6.79
CA GLU A 229 25.24 -13.17 5.88
C GLU A 229 26.64 -13.41 6.47
N LYS A 230 27.04 -12.58 7.44
CA LYS A 230 28.38 -12.61 8.06
C LYS A 230 28.44 -13.42 9.37
N GLY A 231 27.30 -13.83 9.91
CA GLY A 231 27.24 -14.57 11.16
C GLY A 231 25.92 -14.39 11.92
N ASP A 232 25.83 -14.98 13.09
CA ASP A 232 24.66 -14.83 13.95
C ASP A 232 24.58 -13.42 14.56
N LEU A 233 23.34 -12.97 14.83
CA LEU A 233 23.11 -11.60 15.28
C LEU A 233 23.69 -11.33 16.67
N ALA A 234 23.67 -12.29 17.59
CA ALA A 234 24.15 -12.06 18.96
C ALA A 234 25.65 -11.74 18.94
N THR A 235 26.44 -12.53 18.21
CA THR A 235 27.87 -12.28 18.00
C THR A 235 28.11 -10.91 17.34
N LEU A 236 27.40 -10.62 16.24
CA LEU A 236 27.55 -9.36 15.50
C LEU A 236 27.20 -8.13 16.36
N MET A 237 26.27 -8.25 17.30
CA MET A 237 25.88 -7.15 18.19
C MET A 237 26.89 -6.98 19.34
N ALA A 238 27.40 -8.08 19.90
CA ALA A 238 28.45 -8.04 20.92
C ALA A 238 29.70 -7.31 20.42
N GLU A 239 30.14 -7.59 19.19
CA GLU A 239 31.28 -6.93 18.55
C GLU A 239 31.18 -5.40 18.44
N VAL A 240 29.95 -4.87 18.32
CA VAL A 240 29.70 -3.44 18.07
C VAL A 240 29.05 -2.74 19.26
N ARG A 241 28.84 -3.41 20.39
CA ARG A 241 28.12 -2.86 21.56
C ARG A 241 28.69 -1.54 22.04
N GLU A 242 30.02 -1.44 22.21
CA GLU A 242 30.66 -0.20 22.64
C GLU A 242 30.46 0.94 21.62
N ARG A 243 30.52 0.62 20.34
CA ARG A 243 30.20 1.59 19.28
C ARG A 243 28.74 2.05 19.34
N ASP A 244 27.81 1.12 19.56
CA ASP A 244 26.38 1.40 19.66
C ASP A 244 26.08 2.30 20.88
N LYS A 245 26.78 2.09 22.02
CA LYS A 245 26.69 2.96 23.19
C LYS A 245 27.10 4.40 22.88
N ILE A 246 28.18 4.59 22.10
CA ILE A 246 28.64 5.92 21.68
C ILE A 246 27.64 6.57 20.72
N LEU A 247 27.05 5.80 19.79
CA LEU A 247 26.14 6.31 18.76
C LEU A 247 24.71 6.49 19.25
N GLY A 248 24.30 5.86 20.36
CA GLY A 248 22.95 5.90 20.90
C GLY A 248 21.92 5.08 20.12
N TYR A 249 22.35 4.16 19.24
CA TYR A 249 21.46 3.28 18.49
C TYR A 249 22.15 2.01 17.99
N SER A 250 21.35 0.97 17.73
CA SER A 250 21.82 -0.31 17.20
C SER A 250 22.28 -0.21 15.74
N THR A 251 23.52 -0.60 15.44
CA THR A 251 24.12 -0.52 14.10
C THR A 251 24.08 -1.84 13.34
N ARG A 252 23.76 -2.96 13.98
CA ARG A 252 23.69 -4.31 13.40
C ARG A 252 22.31 -4.93 13.58
N GLY A 253 21.87 -5.72 12.61
CA GLY A 253 20.64 -6.48 12.65
C GLY A 253 19.77 -6.30 11.41
N ILE A 254 18.64 -7.03 11.36
CA ILE A 254 17.69 -7.08 10.21
C ILE A 254 17.02 -5.72 9.92
N HIS A 255 17.03 -4.80 10.87
CA HIS A 255 16.58 -3.40 10.69
C HIS A 255 17.57 -2.56 9.86
N LYS A 256 18.67 -3.15 9.41
CA LYS A 256 19.67 -2.56 8.49
C LYS A 256 19.70 -3.28 7.13
N ASP A 257 18.90 -4.32 6.94
CA ASP A 257 18.81 -5.02 5.67
C ASP A 257 18.37 -4.10 4.53
N ASP A 258 18.71 -4.46 3.30
CA ASP A 258 18.32 -3.72 2.12
C ASP A 258 18.03 -4.64 0.92
N ILE A 259 17.35 -4.09 -0.09
CA ILE A 259 17.23 -4.65 -1.42
C ILE A 259 17.98 -3.71 -2.36
N ASP A 260 19.04 -4.20 -2.99
CA ASP A 260 19.69 -3.47 -4.07
C ASP A 260 18.90 -3.67 -5.36
N ILE A 261 18.49 -2.55 -5.97
CA ILE A 261 17.78 -2.50 -7.25
C ILE A 261 18.76 -1.94 -8.27
N LEU A 262 19.18 -2.78 -9.22
CA LEU A 262 20.17 -2.43 -10.23
C LEU A 262 19.54 -2.40 -11.62
N LEU A 263 19.88 -1.38 -12.39
CA LEU A 263 19.61 -1.25 -13.82
C LEU A 263 20.96 -1.39 -14.56
N ASP A 264 21.12 -2.43 -15.37
CA ASP A 264 22.37 -2.75 -16.08
C ASP A 264 23.61 -2.68 -15.15
N ASP A 265 23.50 -3.32 -13.95
CA ASP A 265 24.53 -3.38 -12.91
C ASP A 265 24.82 -2.08 -12.14
N TYR A 266 24.09 -0.99 -12.41
CA TYR A 266 24.19 0.25 -11.67
C TYR A 266 22.97 0.50 -10.79
N ALA A 267 23.17 1.12 -9.62
CA ALA A 267 22.07 1.42 -8.70
C ALA A 267 21.01 2.30 -9.38
N LEU A 268 19.81 1.76 -9.57
CA LEU A 268 18.69 2.43 -10.26
C LEU A 268 18.40 3.82 -9.71
N LYS A 269 18.46 3.99 -8.37
CA LYS A 269 18.26 5.29 -7.71
C LYS A 269 19.22 6.40 -8.14
N ARG A 270 20.38 6.06 -8.73
CA ARG A 270 21.42 7.02 -9.16
C ARG A 270 21.31 7.36 -10.63
N ILE A 271 20.96 6.40 -11.48
CA ILE A 271 21.02 6.57 -12.94
C ILE A 271 19.65 6.53 -13.61
N GLY A 272 18.62 6.02 -12.92
CA GLY A 272 17.30 5.84 -13.49
C GLY A 272 16.59 7.15 -13.82
N SER A 273 16.04 7.27 -15.03
CA SER A 273 15.11 8.32 -15.39
C SER A 273 13.82 8.23 -14.57
N GLN A 274 13.01 9.30 -14.57
CA GLN A 274 11.71 9.28 -13.88
C GLN A 274 10.80 8.14 -14.38
N GLY A 275 10.74 7.95 -15.71
CA GLY A 275 9.96 6.88 -16.33
C GLY A 275 10.47 5.49 -15.95
N GLN A 276 11.80 5.27 -15.90
CA GLN A 276 12.40 4.00 -15.47
C GLN A 276 12.10 3.69 -14.00
N ASN A 277 12.25 4.68 -13.12
CA ASN A 277 11.93 4.52 -11.69
C ASN A 277 10.45 4.17 -11.50
N LYS A 278 9.54 4.84 -12.21
CA LYS A 278 8.11 4.58 -12.14
C LYS A 278 7.74 3.22 -12.73
N THR A 279 8.34 2.83 -13.86
CA THR A 279 8.18 1.49 -14.44
C THR A 279 8.62 0.41 -13.46
N CYS A 280 9.79 0.56 -12.85
CA CYS A 280 10.29 -0.37 -11.84
C CYS A 280 9.35 -0.46 -10.63
N LEU A 281 8.89 0.66 -10.11
CA LEU A 281 7.92 0.71 -9.00
C LEU A 281 6.63 -0.04 -9.33
N ILE A 282 6.02 0.25 -10.48
CA ILE A 282 4.77 -0.39 -10.90
C ILE A 282 4.98 -1.88 -11.09
N ALA A 283 6.07 -2.28 -11.74
CA ALA A 283 6.44 -3.69 -11.90
C ALA A 283 6.58 -4.40 -10.55
N MET A 284 7.27 -3.79 -9.56
CA MET A 284 7.40 -4.34 -8.21
C MET A 284 6.05 -4.53 -7.54
N LYS A 285 5.16 -3.55 -7.63
CA LYS A 285 3.83 -3.60 -6.98
C LYS A 285 2.88 -4.59 -7.67
N LEU A 286 2.85 -4.66 -9.00
CA LEU A 286 2.06 -5.65 -9.73
C LEU A 286 2.60 -7.06 -9.51
N ALA A 287 3.93 -7.23 -9.46
CA ALA A 287 4.57 -8.48 -9.09
C ALA A 287 4.21 -8.88 -7.65
N GLN A 288 4.16 -7.92 -6.70
CA GLN A 288 3.72 -8.17 -5.32
C GLN A 288 2.29 -8.70 -5.30
N ALA A 289 1.39 -8.14 -6.09
CA ALA A 289 0.01 -8.59 -6.16
C ALA A 289 -0.10 -10.01 -6.75
N ASP A 290 0.62 -10.31 -7.84
CA ASP A 290 0.62 -11.66 -8.42
C ASP A 290 1.29 -12.68 -7.49
N PHE A 291 2.35 -12.29 -6.80
CA PHE A 291 3.00 -13.11 -5.78
C PHE A 291 2.05 -13.43 -4.62
N LEU A 292 1.38 -12.40 -4.06
CA LEU A 292 0.39 -12.59 -3.00
C LEU A 292 -0.75 -13.51 -3.43
N ARG A 293 -1.24 -13.39 -4.67
CA ARG A 293 -2.25 -14.28 -5.22
C ARG A 293 -1.80 -15.75 -5.19
N GLN A 294 -0.51 -16.02 -5.41
CA GLN A 294 0.04 -17.37 -5.38
C GLN A 294 0.19 -17.93 -3.95
N GLN A 295 0.40 -17.04 -2.97
CA GLN A 295 0.57 -17.39 -1.56
C GLN A 295 -0.75 -17.39 -0.76
N SER A 296 -1.78 -16.69 -1.25
CA SER A 296 -3.05 -16.49 -0.56
C SER A 296 -4.17 -17.25 -1.26
N HIS A 297 -5.26 -17.56 -0.52
CA HIS A 297 -6.46 -18.18 -1.09
C HIS A 297 -7.25 -17.21 -2.00
N HIS A 298 -7.01 -15.91 -1.86
CA HIS A 298 -7.73 -14.87 -2.60
C HIS A 298 -6.77 -13.97 -3.37
N ALA A 299 -7.19 -13.56 -4.56
CA ALA A 299 -6.47 -12.51 -5.28
C ALA A 299 -6.57 -11.19 -4.50
N PRO A 300 -5.46 -10.45 -4.35
CA PRO A 300 -5.45 -9.18 -3.62
C PRO A 300 -6.28 -8.12 -4.34
N ILE A 301 -6.84 -7.20 -3.55
CA ILE A 301 -7.43 -5.96 -4.04
C ILE A 301 -6.30 -5.05 -4.51
N LEU A 302 -6.46 -4.42 -5.69
CA LEU A 302 -5.53 -3.43 -6.20
C LEU A 302 -6.08 -2.01 -6.02
N LEU A 303 -5.32 -1.13 -5.38
CA LEU A 303 -5.58 0.30 -5.30
C LEU A 303 -4.54 1.04 -6.13
N LEU A 304 -4.98 1.73 -7.17
CA LEU A 304 -4.13 2.46 -8.12
C LEU A 304 -4.46 3.96 -8.03
N ASP A 305 -3.63 4.70 -7.29
CA ASP A 305 -3.83 6.14 -7.04
C ASP A 305 -2.97 6.98 -7.97
N ASP A 306 -3.61 7.77 -8.84
CA ASP A 306 -2.96 8.66 -9.81
C ASP A 306 -1.78 7.99 -10.56
N LEU A 307 -2.02 6.72 -11.02
CA LEU A 307 -0.95 5.85 -11.54
C LEU A 307 -0.35 6.36 -12.84
N PHE A 308 -1.16 6.94 -13.71
CA PHE A 308 -0.79 7.19 -15.12
C PHE A 308 -0.05 8.51 -15.35
N ASP A 309 0.04 9.39 -14.34
CA ASP A 309 0.81 10.63 -14.44
C ASP A 309 2.28 10.36 -14.82
N LYS A 310 2.84 11.13 -15.75
CA LYS A 310 4.25 11.06 -16.21
C LYS A 310 4.70 9.74 -16.85
N LEU A 311 3.77 8.92 -17.35
CA LEU A 311 4.07 7.76 -18.19
C LEU A 311 3.77 8.08 -19.66
N ASP A 312 4.52 7.45 -20.57
CA ASP A 312 4.20 7.47 -22.00
C ASP A 312 3.01 6.54 -22.30
N GLU A 313 2.31 6.81 -23.41
CA GLU A 313 1.10 6.08 -23.82
C GLU A 313 1.32 4.56 -23.93
N ASN A 314 2.48 4.12 -24.44
CA ASN A 314 2.78 2.69 -24.59
C ASN A 314 2.86 1.99 -23.23
N ARG A 315 3.46 2.63 -22.23
CA ARG A 315 3.54 2.10 -20.86
C ARG A 315 2.17 2.08 -20.20
N VAL A 316 1.38 3.13 -20.38
CA VAL A 316 -0.01 3.20 -19.89
C VAL A 316 -0.81 2.03 -20.45
N GLU A 317 -0.79 1.82 -21.77
CA GLU A 317 -1.50 0.72 -22.43
C GLU A 317 -1.06 -0.65 -21.90
N SER A 318 0.27 -0.85 -21.75
CA SER A 318 0.83 -2.10 -21.20
C SER A 318 0.33 -2.37 -19.78
N ILE A 319 0.33 -1.34 -18.91
CA ILE A 319 -0.14 -1.46 -17.52
C ILE A 319 -1.63 -1.77 -17.48
N ILE A 320 -2.45 -1.09 -18.29
CA ILE A 320 -3.89 -1.34 -18.37
C ILE A 320 -4.16 -2.79 -18.78
N LYS A 321 -3.50 -3.27 -19.85
CA LYS A 321 -3.63 -4.67 -20.30
C LYS A 321 -3.22 -5.66 -19.21
N LEU A 322 -2.19 -5.32 -18.42
CA LEU A 322 -1.74 -6.17 -17.31
C LEU A 322 -2.74 -6.24 -16.18
N VAL A 323 -3.21 -5.08 -15.68
CA VAL A 323 -4.11 -5.04 -14.51
C VAL A 323 -5.50 -5.59 -14.80
N LEU A 324 -5.96 -5.54 -16.06
CA LEU A 324 -7.25 -6.11 -16.47
C LEU A 324 -7.23 -7.63 -16.63
N GLN A 325 -6.07 -8.28 -16.56
CA GLN A 325 -5.99 -9.74 -16.65
C GLN A 325 -6.79 -10.42 -15.52
N PRO A 326 -7.33 -11.62 -15.76
CA PRO A 326 -8.13 -12.37 -14.78
C PRO A 326 -7.38 -12.71 -13.48
N ARG A 327 -6.04 -12.70 -13.51
CA ARG A 327 -5.19 -12.98 -12.34
C ARG A 327 -5.31 -11.94 -11.22
N PHE A 328 -5.75 -10.71 -11.52
CA PHE A 328 -5.98 -9.69 -10.51
C PHE A 328 -7.42 -9.71 -10.02
N GLY A 329 -7.61 -9.46 -8.73
CA GLY A 329 -8.91 -9.38 -8.08
C GLY A 329 -9.68 -8.11 -8.43
N GLN A 330 -10.31 -7.53 -7.42
CA GLN A 330 -11.00 -6.24 -7.54
C GLN A 330 -9.98 -5.10 -7.65
N ILE A 331 -10.29 -4.13 -8.51
CA ILE A 331 -9.39 -3.01 -8.84
C ILE A 331 -10.13 -1.70 -8.61
N PHE A 332 -9.43 -0.76 -7.97
CA PHE A 332 -9.85 0.62 -7.74
C PHE A 332 -8.82 1.56 -8.36
N ILE A 333 -9.26 2.44 -9.25
CA ILE A 333 -8.40 3.38 -9.98
C ILE A 333 -8.87 4.80 -9.72
N THR A 334 -7.97 5.71 -9.41
CA THR A 334 -8.24 7.14 -9.38
C THR A 334 -7.51 7.85 -10.52
N ASP A 335 -8.15 8.83 -11.11
CA ASP A 335 -7.54 9.75 -12.09
C ASP A 335 -8.20 11.12 -12.00
N THR A 336 -7.53 12.14 -12.52
CA THR A 336 -8.09 13.48 -12.69
C THR A 336 -8.75 13.66 -14.05
N GLN A 337 -8.40 12.83 -15.03
CA GLN A 337 -8.90 12.89 -16.41
C GLN A 337 -9.97 11.83 -16.66
N TYR A 338 -11.16 12.29 -16.96
CA TYR A 338 -12.30 11.41 -17.26
C TYR A 338 -12.04 10.53 -18.49
N SER A 339 -11.42 11.11 -19.54
CA SER A 339 -11.12 10.39 -20.79
C SER A 339 -10.25 9.16 -20.57
N HIS A 340 -9.20 9.27 -19.74
CA HIS A 340 -8.34 8.12 -19.44
C HIS A 340 -9.11 6.97 -18.77
N LEU A 341 -10.02 7.29 -17.84
CA LEU A 341 -10.82 6.27 -17.16
C LEU A 341 -11.86 5.64 -18.12
N GLN A 342 -12.37 6.42 -19.05
CA GLN A 342 -13.30 5.91 -20.08
C GLN A 342 -12.58 4.91 -20.99
N ASP A 343 -11.38 5.22 -21.48
CA ASP A 343 -10.57 4.31 -22.29
C ASP A 343 -10.28 3.00 -21.53
N ILE A 344 -9.99 3.08 -20.22
CA ILE A 344 -9.77 1.92 -19.37
C ILE A 344 -11.04 1.08 -19.23
N LEU A 345 -12.20 1.72 -19.06
CA LEU A 345 -13.49 1.03 -18.95
C LEU A 345 -13.87 0.32 -20.27
N GLU A 346 -13.64 0.96 -21.41
CA GLU A 346 -13.87 0.36 -22.75
C GLU A 346 -12.93 -0.84 -22.97
N ALA A 347 -11.65 -0.72 -22.64
CA ALA A 347 -10.70 -1.83 -22.70
C ALA A 347 -11.09 -2.97 -21.75
N ALA A 348 -11.57 -2.66 -20.55
CA ALA A 348 -12.03 -3.65 -19.58
C ALA A 348 -13.27 -4.41 -20.09
N ALA A 349 -14.23 -3.73 -20.67
CA ALA A 349 -15.42 -4.33 -21.23
C ALA A 349 -15.09 -5.30 -22.38
N ALA A 350 -14.08 -4.97 -23.20
CA ALA A 350 -13.63 -5.81 -24.31
C ALA A 350 -12.85 -7.06 -23.83
N LEU A 351 -12.03 -6.92 -22.78
CA LEU A 351 -11.10 -7.96 -22.32
C LEU A 351 -11.70 -8.89 -21.23
N THR A 352 -12.63 -8.38 -20.45
CA THR A 352 -13.20 -9.10 -19.30
C THR A 352 -14.72 -8.92 -19.30
N PRO A 353 -15.46 -9.66 -20.13
CA PRO A 353 -16.92 -9.63 -20.08
C PRO A 353 -17.38 -10.05 -18.69
N LEU A 354 -18.19 -9.22 -18.07
CA LEU A 354 -18.78 -9.50 -16.76
C LEU A 354 -20.04 -10.36 -16.94
N GLU A 355 -20.34 -11.17 -15.92
CA GLU A 355 -21.64 -11.86 -15.85
C GLU A 355 -22.80 -10.85 -15.88
N ALA A 356 -23.95 -11.25 -16.38
CA ALA A 356 -25.12 -10.39 -16.48
C ALA A 356 -25.47 -9.78 -15.09
N GLY A 357 -25.49 -8.45 -15.01
CA GLY A 357 -25.72 -7.68 -13.77
C GLY A 357 -24.47 -7.23 -13.01
N SER A 358 -23.27 -7.55 -13.51
CA SER A 358 -22.00 -7.05 -12.96
C SER A 358 -21.40 -6.04 -13.92
N GLU A 359 -21.56 -4.76 -13.67
CA GLU A 359 -20.99 -3.70 -14.50
C GLU A 359 -19.73 -3.11 -13.85
N HIS A 360 -18.77 -2.68 -14.68
CA HIS A 360 -17.70 -1.80 -14.22
C HIS A 360 -18.32 -0.49 -13.76
N ARG A 361 -17.80 0.10 -12.67
CA ARG A 361 -18.40 1.32 -12.08
C ARG A 361 -17.48 2.51 -12.21
N LEU A 362 -18.08 3.66 -12.52
CA LEU A 362 -17.44 4.95 -12.57
C LEU A 362 -18.10 5.88 -11.55
N PHE A 363 -17.29 6.57 -10.76
CA PHE A 363 -17.74 7.47 -9.71
C PHE A 363 -17.12 8.85 -9.89
N TYR A 364 -17.91 9.88 -9.65
CA TYR A 364 -17.45 11.25 -9.50
C TYR A 364 -17.20 11.56 -8.03
N VAL A 365 -16.04 12.18 -7.74
CA VAL A 365 -15.66 12.55 -6.37
C VAL A 365 -15.47 14.06 -6.30
N GLU A 366 -16.27 14.72 -5.45
CA GLU A 366 -16.20 16.15 -5.20
C GLU A 366 -16.45 16.47 -3.71
N ASN A 367 -15.53 17.26 -3.11
CA ASN A 367 -15.62 17.69 -1.70
C ASN A 367 -15.86 16.53 -0.70
N GLY A 368 -15.27 15.37 -0.95
CA GLY A 368 -15.44 14.16 -0.12
C GLY A 368 -16.76 13.42 -0.33
N GLN A 369 -17.61 13.86 -1.26
CA GLN A 369 -18.81 13.14 -1.68
C GLN A 369 -18.50 12.26 -2.89
N VAL A 370 -19.14 11.10 -2.94
CA VAL A 370 -18.94 10.08 -4.01
C VAL A 370 -20.31 9.80 -4.64
N ALA A 371 -20.44 10.14 -5.93
CA ALA A 371 -21.66 9.89 -6.70
C ALA A 371 -21.38 8.90 -7.84
N SER A 372 -22.32 7.98 -8.13
CA SER A 372 -22.22 7.14 -9.33
C SER A 372 -22.40 8.00 -10.59
N ALA A 373 -21.54 7.80 -11.60
CA ALA A 373 -21.62 8.56 -12.84
C ALA A 373 -22.97 8.35 -13.59
N ALA A 374 -23.64 7.22 -13.38
CA ALA A 374 -25.00 6.99 -13.89
C ALA A 374 -26.05 7.94 -13.24
N GLN A 375 -25.79 8.45 -12.04
CA GLN A 375 -26.63 9.44 -11.35
C GLN A 375 -26.24 10.88 -11.70
N SER A 376 -24.97 11.15 -12.05
CA SER A 376 -24.47 12.49 -12.37
C SER A 376 -24.79 12.94 -13.80
N SER A 377 -25.11 12.02 -14.73
CA SER A 377 -25.54 12.40 -16.09
C SER A 377 -26.88 13.14 -16.13
N ALA A 378 -27.70 13.02 -15.10
CA ALA A 378 -28.92 13.83 -14.93
C ALA A 378 -28.62 15.25 -14.45
N ASP A 379 -27.56 15.44 -13.62
CA ASP A 379 -27.17 16.74 -13.07
C ASP A 379 -26.09 17.45 -13.92
N ALA A 380 -25.20 16.72 -14.60
CA ALA A 380 -24.13 17.27 -15.42
C ALA A 380 -24.64 17.87 -16.74
N SER A 381 -25.78 17.41 -17.27
CA SER A 381 -26.44 18.07 -18.42
C SER A 381 -27.01 19.43 -18.05
N GLY A 382 -27.25 19.71 -16.77
CA GLY A 382 -27.62 21.03 -16.25
C GLY A 382 -26.46 21.99 -16.00
N ALA A 383 -25.25 21.48 -15.72
CA ALA A 383 -24.09 22.30 -15.37
C ALA A 383 -23.20 22.70 -16.58
N LEU A 384 -23.27 21.97 -17.70
CA LEU A 384 -22.57 22.31 -18.95
C LEU A 384 -23.34 23.34 -19.82
N ALA A 385 -24.59 23.69 -19.44
CA ALA A 385 -25.41 24.65 -20.17
C ALA A 385 -25.37 26.10 -19.61
N ALA A 386 -24.52 26.38 -18.59
CA ALA A 386 -24.43 27.70 -17.98
C ALA A 386 -23.01 28.27 -18.00
N THR A 387 -22.43 28.47 -19.18
CA THR A 387 -21.40 29.50 -19.40
C THR A 387 -22.05 30.64 -20.21
N PRO A 388 -22.27 31.82 -19.64
CA PRO A 388 -22.65 32.98 -20.45
C PRO A 388 -21.45 33.44 -21.26
N ASP A 389 -21.65 33.49 -22.57
CA ASP A 389 -20.83 34.28 -23.51
C ASP A 389 -20.72 35.73 -23.01
N THR A 390 -19.56 36.11 -22.49
CA THR A 390 -19.18 37.50 -22.21
C THR A 390 -17.94 37.85 -23.03
N GLU A 391 -18.15 37.90 -24.35
CA GLU A 391 -17.30 38.68 -25.24
C GLU A 391 -18.16 39.30 -26.33
N ARG A 392 -18.62 40.55 -26.09
CA ARG A 392 -18.87 41.59 -27.09
C ARG A 392 -19.59 42.75 -26.41
N MET A 393 -18.81 43.75 -26.06
CA MET A 393 -19.17 45.17 -26.30
C MET A 393 -18.13 46.05 -25.61
N VAL A 394 -17.09 46.37 -26.37
CA VAL A 394 -16.38 47.66 -26.28
C VAL A 394 -16.42 48.19 -27.68
N ASP A 395 -17.26 49.23 -27.86
CA ASP A 395 -17.13 50.33 -28.81
C ASP A 395 -18.46 51.10 -28.82
N ALA A 396 -18.52 52.20 -28.05
CA ALA A 396 -19.16 53.48 -28.34
C ALA A 396 -18.86 54.48 -27.22
#